data_2d00f36934c74ae975f1e31059439b19
#
_entry.id   2d00f36934c74ae975f1e31059439b19
#
_cell.length_a   1.000
_cell.length_b   1.000
_cell.length_c   1.000
_cell.angle_alpha   90.00
_cell.angle_beta   90.00
_cell.angle_gamma   90.00
#
_symmetry.space_group_name_H-M   'P 1'
#
loop_
_entity.id
_entity.type
_entity.pdbx_description
1 polymer ?
#
loop_
_entity_poly.entity_id
_entity_poly.type
_entity_poly.pdbx_seq_one_letter_code
_entity_poly.pdbx_strand_id
1 'polypeptide(L)'
;MYIVIAGAGKVGHFLAQRLLNDKHTVVVIEKDEKVCRELAETLNLIIVHGDACDPHYLEEAHTERADVLAAVTGEDEDNLVICQLAKEKFHIKRTVGRVNDPKNEHTFNELGVDVPIDATKIIAKIIEEEVSFTDFVNLMSFKRGKLAIVRVDLANDSPAVHKNLNELVLPADSVLVSIIRKDEVIVPKGNTVLEPGDDIIALTLVENENELLRALIGDLK
;
A
#
# COMPACT_ATOMS: atom_id res chain seq x y z
N MET A 1 17.50 4.09 10.69
CA MET A 1 16.59 3.51 11.68
C MET A 1 17.03 2.09 12.01
N TYR A 2 16.73 1.62 13.23
CA TYR A 2 16.87 0.24 13.63
C TYR A 2 15.50 -0.47 13.48
N ILE A 3 15.44 -1.50 12.66
CA ILE A 3 14.17 -2.15 12.27
C ILE A 3 14.28 -3.64 12.56
N VAL A 4 13.30 -4.17 13.29
CA VAL A 4 13.17 -5.61 13.52
C VAL A 4 12.07 -6.15 12.63
N ILE A 5 12.36 -7.22 11.90
CA ILE A 5 11.42 -7.94 11.04
C ILE A 5 11.21 -9.33 11.62
N ALA A 6 9.98 -9.69 11.95
CA ALA A 6 9.60 -11.03 12.35
C ALA A 6 8.98 -11.80 11.19
N GLY A 7 9.66 -12.88 10.79
CA GLY A 7 9.37 -13.70 9.62
C GLY A 7 10.22 -13.32 8.38
N ALA A 8 10.93 -14.30 7.84
CA ALA A 8 11.78 -14.18 6.65
C ALA A 8 11.22 -14.88 5.40
N GLY A 9 9.92 -15.12 5.36
CA GLY A 9 9.25 -15.58 4.15
C GLY A 9 9.41 -14.59 2.99
N LYS A 10 8.74 -14.80 1.86
CA LYS A 10 8.89 -13.96 0.66
C LYS A 10 8.78 -12.45 0.95
N VAL A 11 7.82 -12.04 1.78
CA VAL A 11 7.62 -10.61 2.13
C VAL A 11 8.76 -10.10 3.00
N GLY A 12 9.10 -10.83 4.08
CA GLY A 12 10.15 -10.41 5.01
C GLY A 12 11.52 -10.34 4.37
N HIS A 13 11.88 -11.33 3.52
CA HIS A 13 13.13 -11.34 2.76
C HIS A 13 13.24 -10.10 1.86
N PHE A 14 12.21 -9.84 1.05
CA PHE A 14 12.22 -8.70 0.13
C PHE A 14 12.23 -7.36 0.88
N LEU A 15 11.48 -7.26 1.99
CA LEU A 15 11.48 -6.08 2.85
C LEU A 15 12.86 -5.83 3.45
N ALA A 16 13.51 -6.88 4.00
CA ALA A 16 14.85 -6.77 4.57
C ALA A 16 15.87 -6.26 3.53
N GLN A 17 15.84 -6.84 2.32
CA GLN A 17 16.70 -6.41 1.23
C GLN A 17 16.51 -4.93 0.87
N ARG A 18 15.27 -4.46 0.75
CA ARG A 18 14.94 -3.06 0.45
C ARG A 18 15.45 -2.12 1.52
N LEU A 19 15.16 -2.44 2.80
CA LEU A 19 15.56 -1.59 3.92
C LEU A 19 17.09 -1.53 4.12
N LEU A 20 17.81 -2.61 3.82
CA LEU A 20 19.28 -2.60 3.80
C LEU A 20 19.83 -1.68 2.71
N ASN A 21 19.23 -1.73 1.50
CA ASN A 21 19.63 -0.83 0.40
C ASN A 21 19.41 0.65 0.76
N ASP A 22 18.37 0.94 1.55
CA ASP A 22 18.07 2.26 2.08
C ASP A 22 18.95 2.62 3.31
N LYS A 23 19.98 1.80 3.61
CA LYS A 23 20.96 2.00 4.69
C LYS A 23 20.35 1.99 6.10
N HIS A 24 19.29 1.24 6.30
CA HIS A 24 18.77 0.96 7.65
C HIS A 24 19.52 -0.20 8.30
N THR A 25 19.55 -0.22 9.62
CA THR A 25 19.99 -1.39 10.38
C THR A 25 18.81 -2.33 10.51
N VAL A 26 18.94 -3.53 9.97
CA VAL A 26 17.86 -4.51 9.95
C VAL A 26 18.28 -5.76 10.71
N VAL A 27 17.40 -6.24 11.58
CA VAL A 27 17.50 -7.53 12.24
C VAL A 27 16.27 -8.36 11.85
N VAL A 28 16.49 -9.61 11.51
CA VAL A 28 15.39 -10.54 11.15
C VAL A 28 15.33 -11.66 12.17
N ILE A 29 14.10 -11.96 12.64
CA ILE A 29 13.82 -13.13 13.48
C ILE A 29 13.07 -14.14 12.60
N GLU A 30 13.58 -15.38 12.52
CA GLU A 30 13.00 -16.44 11.70
C GLU A 30 13.14 -17.78 12.39
N LYS A 31 12.03 -18.57 12.40
CA LYS A 31 11.98 -19.87 13.09
C LYS A 31 12.51 -21.03 12.26
N ASP A 32 12.52 -20.91 10.94
CA ASP A 32 13.01 -21.96 10.03
C ASP A 32 14.51 -21.80 9.77
N GLU A 33 15.29 -22.77 10.25
CA GLU A 33 16.74 -22.77 10.11
C GLU A 33 17.21 -22.72 8.65
N LYS A 34 16.47 -23.36 7.74
CA LYS A 34 16.82 -23.36 6.32
C LYS A 34 16.66 -21.95 5.72
N VAL A 35 15.56 -21.26 6.06
CA VAL A 35 15.31 -19.88 5.65
C VAL A 35 16.36 -18.94 6.24
N CYS A 36 16.76 -19.14 7.50
CA CYS A 36 17.86 -18.38 8.12
C CYS A 36 19.17 -18.53 7.33
N ARG A 37 19.53 -19.74 6.91
CA ARG A 37 20.75 -19.98 6.12
C ARG A 37 20.68 -19.32 4.74
N GLU A 38 19.57 -19.49 4.01
CA GLU A 38 19.35 -18.86 2.71
C GLU A 38 19.43 -17.32 2.79
N LEU A 39 18.88 -16.75 3.86
CA LEU A 39 18.95 -15.30 4.11
C LEU A 39 20.39 -14.84 4.39
N ALA A 40 21.14 -15.61 5.18
CA ALA A 40 22.55 -15.30 5.53
C ALA A 40 23.48 -15.37 4.31
N GLU A 41 23.18 -16.23 3.33
CA GLU A 41 23.94 -16.32 2.09
C GLU A 41 23.69 -15.14 1.14
N THR A 42 22.51 -14.54 1.21
CA THR A 42 22.06 -13.52 0.25
C THR A 42 22.13 -12.10 0.78
N LEU A 43 22.01 -11.91 2.09
CA LEU A 43 21.95 -10.59 2.72
C LEU A 43 22.95 -10.51 3.89
N ASN A 44 23.63 -9.38 3.98
CA ASN A 44 24.51 -9.09 5.10
C ASN A 44 23.74 -8.36 6.22
N LEU A 45 23.06 -9.14 7.07
CA LEU A 45 22.26 -8.64 8.20
C LEU A 45 22.35 -9.57 9.42
N ILE A 46 21.87 -9.11 10.55
CA ILE A 46 21.76 -9.92 11.77
C ILE A 46 20.49 -10.77 11.68
N ILE A 47 20.64 -12.08 11.88
CA ILE A 47 19.53 -13.05 11.90
C ILE A 47 19.48 -13.69 13.28
N VAL A 48 18.32 -13.63 13.90
CA VAL A 48 18.00 -14.35 15.13
C VAL A 48 17.18 -15.59 14.74
N HIS A 49 17.73 -16.77 14.97
CA HIS A 49 17.01 -18.01 14.69
C HIS A 49 16.13 -18.37 15.88
N GLY A 50 14.81 -18.17 15.72
CA GLY A 50 13.84 -18.46 16.77
C GLY A 50 12.43 -18.02 16.44
N ASP A 51 11.51 -18.31 17.35
CA ASP A 51 10.11 -17.93 17.24
C ASP A 51 9.89 -16.52 17.83
N ALA A 52 9.52 -15.56 17.02
CA ALA A 52 9.28 -14.19 17.47
C ALA A 52 8.06 -14.03 18.40
N CYS A 53 7.21 -15.07 18.55
CA CYS A 53 6.18 -15.13 19.58
C CYS A 53 6.75 -15.39 20.97
N ASP A 54 8.00 -15.86 21.07
CA ASP A 54 8.71 -15.95 22.35
C ASP A 54 9.48 -14.64 22.60
N PRO A 55 9.18 -13.94 23.72
CA PRO A 55 9.86 -12.71 24.08
C PRO A 55 11.40 -12.80 24.16
N HIS A 56 11.96 -13.98 24.38
CA HIS A 56 13.39 -14.20 24.42
C HIS A 56 14.08 -13.82 23.11
N TYR A 57 13.52 -14.22 21.97
CA TYR A 57 14.11 -13.90 20.66
C TYR A 57 13.91 -12.44 20.26
N LEU A 58 12.85 -11.81 20.75
CA LEU A 58 12.69 -10.35 20.63
C LEU A 58 13.74 -9.59 21.45
N GLU A 59 14.11 -10.09 22.64
CA GLU A 59 15.22 -9.55 23.44
C GLU A 59 16.57 -9.73 22.73
N GLU A 60 16.84 -10.92 22.18
CA GLU A 60 18.05 -11.20 21.41
C GLU A 60 18.17 -10.31 20.17
N ALA A 61 17.06 -9.97 19.54
CA ALA A 61 17.00 -9.02 18.44
C ALA A 61 17.11 -7.55 18.88
N HIS A 62 17.35 -7.26 20.15
CA HIS A 62 17.40 -5.92 20.73
C HIS A 62 16.19 -5.05 20.36
N THR A 63 15.00 -5.66 20.45
CA THR A 63 13.75 -5.03 20.04
C THR A 63 13.49 -3.73 20.81
N GLU A 64 13.93 -3.62 22.07
CA GLU A 64 13.81 -2.40 22.88
C GLU A 64 14.49 -1.15 22.26
N ARG A 65 15.39 -1.36 21.31
CA ARG A 65 16.10 -0.29 20.59
C ARG A 65 15.50 0.02 19.23
N ALA A 66 14.51 -0.78 18.80
CA ALA A 66 13.96 -0.64 17.46
C ALA A 66 13.07 0.61 17.32
N ASP A 67 13.22 1.29 16.21
CA ASP A 67 12.31 2.36 15.80
C ASP A 67 10.97 1.80 15.30
N VAL A 68 11.03 0.62 14.66
CA VAL A 68 9.88 -0.07 14.06
C VAL A 68 10.06 -1.57 14.21
N LEU A 69 8.97 -2.28 14.53
CA LEU A 69 8.88 -3.73 14.36
C LEU A 69 7.84 -4.06 13.28
N ALA A 70 8.22 -4.92 12.34
CA ALA A 70 7.36 -5.43 11.27
C ALA A 70 7.14 -6.94 11.45
N ALA A 71 5.94 -7.36 11.82
CA ALA A 71 5.51 -8.75 11.88
C ALA A 71 4.89 -9.15 10.54
N VAL A 72 5.57 -10.02 9.79
CA VAL A 72 5.22 -10.40 8.42
C VAL A 72 5.28 -11.90 8.19
N THR A 73 4.95 -12.68 9.21
CA THR A 73 4.84 -14.15 9.14
C THR A 73 3.66 -14.58 8.25
N GLY A 74 3.49 -15.88 8.07
CA GLY A 74 2.35 -16.46 7.36
C GLY A 74 1.05 -16.47 8.17
N GLU A 75 1.11 -16.34 9.50
CA GLU A 75 0.00 -16.54 10.41
C GLU A 75 -0.40 -15.21 11.07
N ASP A 76 -1.69 -14.86 11.02
CA ASP A 76 -2.20 -13.62 11.61
C ASP A 76 -2.07 -13.60 13.12
N GLU A 77 -2.29 -14.75 13.76
CA GLU A 77 -2.15 -14.93 15.20
C GLU A 77 -0.72 -14.61 15.66
N ASP A 78 0.28 -15.13 14.96
CA ASP A 78 1.69 -14.86 15.25
C ASP A 78 1.97 -13.36 15.08
N ASN A 79 1.54 -12.75 13.96
CA ASN A 79 1.76 -11.33 13.67
C ASN A 79 1.12 -10.44 14.75
N LEU A 80 -0.06 -10.80 15.23
CA LEU A 80 -0.75 -10.06 16.27
C LEU A 80 -0.01 -10.16 17.61
N VAL A 81 0.36 -11.39 18.04
CA VAL A 81 1.10 -11.65 19.28
C VAL A 81 2.43 -10.90 19.27
N ILE A 82 3.18 -10.98 18.18
CA ILE A 82 4.47 -10.30 18.02
C ILE A 82 4.30 -8.77 18.16
N CYS A 83 3.31 -8.18 17.51
CA CYS A 83 3.03 -6.76 17.64
C CYS A 83 2.63 -6.36 19.07
N GLN A 84 1.84 -7.19 19.75
CA GLN A 84 1.46 -6.97 21.16
C GLN A 84 2.68 -7.04 22.08
N LEU A 85 3.51 -8.05 21.95
CA LEU A 85 4.74 -8.16 22.72
C LEU A 85 5.67 -6.97 22.51
N ALA A 86 5.82 -6.54 21.25
CA ALA A 86 6.63 -5.38 20.89
C ALA A 86 6.14 -4.11 21.59
N LYS A 87 4.84 -3.90 21.68
CA LYS A 87 4.26 -2.71 22.33
C LYS A 87 4.30 -2.82 23.86
N GLU A 88 3.78 -3.89 24.41
CA GLU A 88 3.55 -4.01 25.84
C GLU A 88 4.86 -4.28 26.63
N LYS A 89 5.74 -5.13 26.09
CA LYS A 89 6.98 -5.50 26.77
C LYS A 89 8.19 -4.62 26.36
N PHE A 90 8.30 -4.30 25.06
CA PHE A 90 9.47 -3.59 24.53
C PHE A 90 9.21 -2.11 24.23
N HIS A 91 7.97 -1.63 24.41
CA HIS A 91 7.57 -0.24 24.28
C HIS A 91 7.92 0.38 22.91
N ILE A 92 7.81 -0.43 21.84
CA ILE A 92 8.06 0.01 20.47
C ILE A 92 7.05 1.08 20.08
N LYS A 93 7.54 2.15 19.48
CA LYS A 93 6.72 3.30 19.08
C LYS A 93 5.83 3.01 17.88
N ARG A 94 6.25 2.09 17.01
CA ARG A 94 5.55 1.77 15.77
C ARG A 94 5.64 0.29 15.45
N THR A 95 4.49 -0.36 15.38
CA THR A 95 4.33 -1.74 14.94
C THR A 95 3.61 -1.79 13.60
N VAL A 96 4.10 -2.64 12.71
CA VAL A 96 3.47 -2.96 11.43
C VAL A 96 3.14 -4.44 11.44
N GLY A 97 1.87 -4.79 11.26
CA GLY A 97 1.42 -6.18 11.24
C GLY A 97 0.82 -6.54 9.89
N ARG A 98 1.35 -7.59 9.25
CA ARG A 98 0.71 -8.14 8.06
C ARG A 98 -0.56 -8.89 8.48
N VAL A 99 -1.66 -8.59 7.78
CA VAL A 99 -2.94 -9.30 7.88
C VAL A 99 -3.10 -10.14 6.63
N ASN A 100 -3.27 -11.45 6.80
CA ASN A 100 -3.45 -12.40 5.70
C ASN A 100 -4.94 -12.64 5.41
N ASP A 101 -5.78 -12.75 6.47
CA ASP A 101 -7.25 -12.82 6.33
C ASP A 101 -7.86 -11.44 6.58
N PRO A 102 -8.51 -10.80 5.58
CA PRO A 102 -9.15 -9.49 5.72
C PRO A 102 -10.11 -9.35 6.91
N LYS A 103 -10.69 -10.46 7.38
CA LYS A 103 -11.58 -10.45 8.55
C LYS A 103 -10.87 -10.04 9.84
N ASN A 104 -9.55 -10.25 9.90
CA ASN A 104 -8.75 -9.95 11.08
C ASN A 104 -8.28 -8.50 11.15
N GLU A 105 -8.41 -7.70 10.08
CA GLU A 105 -7.98 -6.29 10.03
C GLU A 105 -8.56 -5.46 11.19
N HIS A 106 -9.86 -5.66 11.49
CA HIS A 106 -10.53 -4.99 12.61
C HIS A 106 -9.90 -5.36 13.95
N THR A 107 -9.60 -6.64 14.18
CA THR A 107 -8.98 -7.14 15.41
C THR A 107 -7.59 -6.53 15.62
N PHE A 108 -6.77 -6.43 14.57
CA PHE A 108 -5.46 -5.78 14.66
C PHE A 108 -5.57 -4.31 15.07
N ASN A 109 -6.55 -3.57 14.49
CA ASN A 109 -6.81 -2.19 14.87
C ASN A 109 -7.27 -2.05 16.32
N GLU A 110 -8.24 -2.85 16.75
CA GLU A 110 -8.80 -2.86 18.11
C GLU A 110 -7.75 -3.18 19.16
N LEU A 111 -6.88 -4.13 18.87
CA LEU A 111 -5.76 -4.51 19.73
C LEU A 111 -4.53 -3.60 19.58
N GLY A 112 -4.66 -2.50 18.87
CA GLY A 112 -3.71 -1.38 18.88
C GLY A 112 -2.44 -1.62 18.07
N VAL A 113 -2.45 -2.48 17.05
CA VAL A 113 -1.38 -2.49 16.05
C VAL A 113 -1.41 -1.17 15.30
N ASP A 114 -0.27 -0.45 15.21
CA ASP A 114 -0.27 0.91 14.68
C ASP A 114 -0.56 0.96 13.17
N VAL A 115 -0.08 -0.04 12.43
CA VAL A 115 -0.26 -0.14 10.98
C VAL A 115 -0.56 -1.59 10.60
N PRO A 116 -1.81 -2.04 10.63
CA PRO A 116 -2.19 -3.31 10.01
C PRO A 116 -2.19 -3.16 8.49
N ILE A 117 -1.55 -4.11 7.79
CA ILE A 117 -1.47 -4.16 6.33
C ILE A 117 -2.22 -5.39 5.84
N ASP A 118 -3.43 -5.20 5.33
CA ASP A 118 -4.20 -6.25 4.66
C ASP A 118 -3.63 -6.50 3.26
N ALA A 119 -2.67 -7.43 3.20
CA ALA A 119 -1.99 -7.77 1.96
C ALA A 119 -2.95 -8.40 0.93
N THR A 120 -3.88 -9.23 1.40
CA THR A 120 -4.85 -9.93 0.55
C THR A 120 -5.80 -8.95 -0.12
N LYS A 121 -6.35 -8.01 0.65
CA LYS A 121 -7.25 -6.97 0.14
C LYS A 121 -6.56 -6.04 -0.85
N ILE A 122 -5.31 -5.65 -0.57
CA ILE A 122 -4.52 -4.80 -1.47
C ILE A 122 -4.27 -5.52 -2.80
N ILE A 123 -3.81 -6.79 -2.76
CA ILE A 123 -3.53 -7.56 -3.97
C ILE A 123 -4.82 -7.83 -4.75
N ALA A 124 -5.91 -8.22 -4.06
CA ALA A 124 -7.20 -8.47 -4.69
C ALA A 124 -7.73 -7.22 -5.40
N LYS A 125 -7.60 -6.05 -4.77
CA LYS A 125 -8.00 -4.78 -5.36
C LYS A 125 -7.21 -4.47 -6.63
N ILE A 126 -5.89 -4.61 -6.62
CA ILE A 126 -5.04 -4.38 -7.80
C ILE A 126 -5.44 -5.34 -8.95
N ILE A 127 -5.68 -6.62 -8.63
CA ILE A 127 -6.12 -7.60 -9.64
C ILE A 127 -7.50 -7.25 -10.16
N GLU A 128 -8.44 -6.87 -9.31
CA GLU A 128 -9.78 -6.45 -9.70
C GLU A 128 -9.74 -5.26 -10.66
N GLU A 129 -8.90 -4.27 -10.38
CA GLU A 129 -8.67 -3.10 -11.23
C GLU A 129 -8.15 -3.49 -12.61
N GLU A 130 -7.22 -4.45 -12.71
CA GLU A 130 -6.67 -4.92 -13.99
C GLU A 130 -7.61 -5.86 -14.76
N VAL A 131 -8.45 -6.62 -14.06
CA VAL A 131 -9.44 -7.54 -14.67
C VAL A 131 -10.73 -6.81 -15.08
N SER A 132 -11.07 -5.76 -14.36
CA SER A 132 -12.23 -4.93 -14.68
C SER A 132 -11.87 -4.01 -15.85
N PHE A 133 -12.41 -4.29 -17.05
CA PHE A 133 -12.35 -3.38 -18.20
C PHE A 133 -13.22 -2.13 -17.93
N THR A 134 -13.02 -1.47 -16.82
CA THR A 134 -13.72 -0.22 -16.51
C THR A 134 -12.79 0.95 -16.87
N ASP A 135 -13.37 1.90 -17.60
CA ASP A 135 -12.68 3.16 -17.96
C ASP A 135 -12.27 4.00 -16.74
N PHE A 136 -12.41 3.43 -15.54
CA PHE A 136 -12.18 4.10 -14.26
C PHE A 136 -11.47 3.19 -13.25
N VAL A 137 -10.37 3.67 -12.69
CA VAL A 137 -9.59 3.00 -11.64
C VAL A 137 -9.30 3.97 -10.50
N ASN A 138 -9.70 3.61 -9.27
CA ASN A 138 -9.29 4.34 -8.07
C ASN A 138 -7.87 3.90 -7.66
N LEU A 139 -6.86 4.68 -8.04
CA LEU A 139 -5.45 4.36 -7.82
C LEU A 139 -5.03 4.42 -6.35
N MET A 140 -5.60 5.32 -5.57
CA MET A 140 -5.23 5.49 -4.17
C MET A 140 -6.21 6.36 -3.39
N SER A 141 -6.51 5.99 -2.16
CA SER A 141 -7.31 6.80 -1.23
C SER A 141 -6.47 7.26 -0.04
N PHE A 142 -6.60 8.53 0.32
CA PHE A 142 -5.87 9.17 1.42
C PHE A 142 -6.81 9.67 2.53
N LYS A 143 -6.21 10.07 3.66
CA LYS A 143 -6.93 10.65 4.80
C LYS A 143 -8.16 9.85 5.23
N ARG A 144 -7.97 8.53 5.48
CA ARG A 144 -9.04 7.60 5.86
C ARG A 144 -10.16 7.50 4.80
N GLY A 145 -9.78 7.50 3.51
CA GLY A 145 -10.72 7.31 2.42
C GLY A 145 -11.54 8.55 2.03
N LYS A 146 -11.08 9.76 2.37
CA LYS A 146 -11.79 10.98 1.96
C LYS A 146 -11.33 11.57 0.64
N LEU A 147 -10.07 11.35 0.25
CA LEU A 147 -9.46 11.88 -0.95
C LEU A 147 -9.00 10.72 -1.84
N ALA A 148 -9.31 10.74 -3.11
CA ALA A 148 -8.96 9.70 -4.07
C ALA A 148 -8.14 10.26 -5.23
N ILE A 149 -7.17 9.49 -5.70
CA ILE A 149 -6.56 9.65 -7.02
C ILE A 149 -7.23 8.62 -7.93
N VAL A 150 -7.78 9.08 -9.01
CA VAL A 150 -8.51 8.25 -9.96
C VAL A 150 -7.88 8.35 -11.34
N ARG A 151 -7.95 7.24 -12.08
CA ARG A 151 -7.57 7.14 -13.47
C ARG A 151 -8.83 6.93 -14.30
N VAL A 152 -8.95 7.64 -15.42
CA VAL A 152 -10.12 7.58 -16.30
C VAL A 152 -9.65 7.53 -17.74
N ASP A 153 -9.97 6.46 -18.45
CA ASP A 153 -9.70 6.30 -19.88
C ASP A 153 -10.85 6.91 -20.69
N LEU A 154 -10.54 7.83 -21.60
CA LEU A 154 -11.55 8.47 -22.46
C LEU A 154 -11.83 7.64 -23.71
N ALA A 155 -12.97 6.97 -23.74
CA ALA A 155 -13.49 6.33 -24.95
C ALA A 155 -13.89 7.36 -26.02
N ASN A 156 -14.06 6.91 -27.27
CA ASN A 156 -14.41 7.79 -28.39
C ASN A 156 -15.74 8.55 -28.20
N ASP A 157 -16.66 7.97 -27.45
CA ASP A 157 -18.01 8.50 -27.18
C ASP A 157 -18.09 9.27 -25.86
N SER A 158 -16.98 9.44 -25.15
CA SER A 158 -16.93 10.19 -23.90
C SER A 158 -17.35 11.65 -24.09
N PRO A 159 -18.22 12.21 -23.24
CA PRO A 159 -18.74 13.59 -23.39
C PRO A 159 -17.68 14.67 -23.24
N ALA A 160 -16.53 14.35 -22.64
CA ALA A 160 -15.41 15.27 -22.46
C ALA A 160 -14.48 15.36 -23.68
N VAL A 161 -14.57 14.40 -24.62
CA VAL A 161 -13.72 14.38 -25.82
C VAL A 161 -14.00 15.58 -26.70
N HIS A 162 -12.95 16.14 -27.28
CA HIS A 162 -12.94 17.37 -28.11
C HIS A 162 -13.30 18.67 -27.39
N LYS A 163 -13.41 18.65 -26.04
CA LYS A 163 -13.63 19.87 -25.24
C LYS A 163 -12.33 20.37 -24.63
N ASN A 164 -12.24 21.70 -24.47
CA ASN A 164 -11.22 22.29 -23.62
C ASN A 164 -11.52 22.04 -22.14
N LEU A 165 -10.50 21.97 -21.28
CA LEU A 165 -10.72 21.81 -19.84
C LEU A 165 -11.54 22.95 -19.22
N ASN A 166 -11.45 24.18 -19.76
CA ASN A 166 -12.29 25.32 -19.33
C ASN A 166 -13.79 25.13 -19.63
N GLU A 167 -14.14 24.24 -20.53
CA GLU A 167 -15.53 23.95 -20.94
C GLU A 167 -16.14 22.82 -20.12
N LEU A 168 -15.29 22.09 -19.35
CA LEU A 168 -15.74 21.01 -18.51
C LEU A 168 -16.24 21.54 -17.17
N VAL A 169 -17.43 21.10 -16.77
CA VAL A 169 -17.94 21.33 -15.42
C VAL A 169 -17.50 20.14 -14.57
N LEU A 170 -16.40 20.32 -13.87
CA LEU A 170 -15.92 19.31 -12.91
C LEU A 170 -16.58 19.55 -11.55
N PRO A 171 -16.79 18.49 -10.73
CA PRO A 171 -17.31 18.65 -9.39
C PRO A 171 -16.35 19.47 -8.51
N ALA A 172 -16.90 20.12 -7.49
CA ALA A 172 -16.10 20.84 -6.51
C ALA A 172 -15.04 19.93 -5.88
N ASP A 173 -13.90 20.50 -5.50
CA ASP A 173 -12.78 19.76 -4.90
C ASP A 173 -12.21 18.62 -5.80
N SER A 174 -12.32 18.81 -7.12
CA SER A 174 -11.72 17.92 -8.13
C SER A 174 -10.74 18.68 -9.01
N VAL A 175 -9.62 18.02 -9.35
CA VAL A 175 -8.60 18.60 -10.25
C VAL A 175 -8.03 17.50 -11.15
N LEU A 176 -7.86 17.82 -12.44
CA LEU A 176 -7.10 16.97 -13.35
C LEU A 176 -5.60 17.21 -13.12
N VAL A 177 -4.89 16.15 -12.78
CA VAL A 177 -3.47 16.19 -12.40
C VAL A 177 -2.58 16.03 -13.64
N SER A 178 -2.89 15.06 -14.49
CA SER A 178 -2.17 14.81 -15.74
C SER A 178 -3.06 14.11 -16.76
N ILE A 179 -2.63 14.18 -18.02
CA ILE A 179 -3.20 13.44 -19.15
C ILE A 179 -2.06 12.62 -19.74
N ILE A 180 -2.26 11.32 -19.93
CA ILE A 180 -1.32 10.46 -20.63
C ILE A 180 -1.90 10.21 -22.02
N ARG A 181 -1.17 10.64 -23.05
CA ARG A 181 -1.56 10.48 -24.45
C ARG A 181 -0.43 9.79 -25.20
N LYS A 182 -0.66 8.59 -25.69
CA LYS A 182 0.36 7.81 -26.46
C LYS A 182 1.72 7.80 -25.76
N ASP A 183 1.75 7.45 -24.47
CA ASP A 183 2.96 7.40 -23.61
C ASP A 183 3.59 8.79 -23.26
N GLU A 184 3.01 9.89 -23.70
CA GLU A 184 3.45 11.22 -23.31
C GLU A 184 2.61 11.76 -22.15
N VAL A 185 3.28 12.30 -21.11
CA VAL A 185 2.61 12.94 -19.98
C VAL A 185 2.41 14.42 -20.26
N ILE A 186 1.14 14.83 -20.29
CA ILE A 186 0.72 16.22 -20.51
C ILE A 186 0.26 16.80 -19.17
N VAL A 187 0.84 17.93 -18.77
CA VAL A 187 0.33 18.72 -17.64
C VAL A 187 -0.86 19.55 -18.15
N PRO A 188 -2.10 19.30 -17.66
CA PRO A 188 -3.29 19.93 -18.20
C PRO A 188 -3.32 21.43 -17.92
N LYS A 189 -3.77 22.18 -18.92
CA LYS A 189 -4.05 23.62 -18.83
C LYS A 189 -5.48 23.87 -19.27
N GLY A 190 -6.07 24.97 -18.88
CA GLY A 190 -7.46 25.29 -19.21
C GLY A 190 -7.79 25.22 -20.72
N ASN A 191 -6.83 25.49 -21.61
CA ASN A 191 -6.96 25.36 -23.05
C ASN A 191 -6.54 24.00 -23.63
N THR A 192 -6.19 23.03 -22.79
CA THR A 192 -5.89 21.67 -23.26
C THR A 192 -7.17 21.01 -23.75
N VAL A 193 -7.15 20.49 -24.97
CA VAL A 193 -8.26 19.75 -25.57
C VAL A 193 -8.07 18.27 -25.27
N LEU A 194 -9.13 17.63 -24.79
CA LEU A 194 -9.15 16.18 -24.54
C LEU A 194 -9.40 15.43 -25.86
N GLU A 195 -8.67 14.32 -26.03
CA GLU A 195 -8.74 13.48 -27.23
C GLU A 195 -9.19 12.05 -26.85
N PRO A 196 -9.76 11.30 -27.78
CA PRO A 196 -10.06 9.89 -27.58
C PRO A 196 -8.78 9.10 -27.25
N GLY A 197 -8.86 8.23 -26.25
CA GLY A 197 -7.72 7.44 -25.78
C GLY A 197 -6.77 8.20 -24.84
N ASP A 198 -7.16 9.42 -24.42
CA ASP A 198 -6.49 10.07 -23.30
C ASP A 198 -6.77 9.34 -22.01
N ASP A 199 -5.71 9.12 -21.24
CA ASP A 199 -5.76 8.52 -19.91
C ASP A 199 -5.58 9.64 -18.88
N ILE A 200 -6.64 9.95 -18.16
CA ILE A 200 -6.70 11.09 -17.25
C ILE A 200 -6.43 10.68 -15.84
N ILE A 201 -5.46 11.31 -15.19
CA ILE A 201 -5.26 11.21 -13.74
C ILE A 201 -5.90 12.41 -13.07
N ALA A 202 -6.83 12.16 -12.16
CA ALA A 202 -7.52 13.21 -11.41
C ALA A 202 -7.45 12.97 -9.90
N LEU A 203 -7.52 14.05 -9.13
CA LEU A 203 -7.66 14.05 -7.68
C LEU A 203 -9.05 14.57 -7.34
N THR A 204 -9.78 13.86 -6.48
CA THR A 204 -11.14 14.23 -6.08
C THR A 204 -11.47 13.73 -4.68
N LEU A 205 -12.56 14.24 -4.10
CA LEU A 205 -13.14 13.63 -2.90
C LEU A 205 -13.86 12.32 -3.30
N VAL A 206 -13.79 11.30 -2.43
CA VAL A 206 -14.45 10.01 -2.68
C VAL A 206 -15.96 10.17 -2.94
N GLU A 207 -16.61 11.10 -2.27
CA GLU A 207 -18.02 11.42 -2.46
C GLU A 207 -18.34 12.03 -3.84
N ASN A 208 -17.34 12.61 -4.52
CA ASN A 208 -17.47 13.25 -5.83
C ASN A 208 -17.00 12.37 -7.00
N GLU A 209 -16.51 11.15 -6.74
CA GLU A 209 -15.99 10.24 -7.77
C GLU A 209 -17.03 10.00 -8.89
N ASN A 210 -18.26 9.68 -8.52
CA ASN A 210 -19.33 9.39 -9.48
C ASN A 210 -19.70 10.62 -10.33
N GLU A 211 -19.64 11.82 -9.76
CA GLU A 211 -19.93 13.06 -10.49
C GLU A 211 -18.80 13.40 -11.46
N LEU A 212 -17.54 13.18 -11.03
CA LEU A 212 -16.36 13.34 -11.88
C LEU A 212 -16.43 12.38 -13.09
N LEU A 213 -16.79 11.11 -12.84
CA LEU A 213 -16.96 10.12 -13.89
C LEU A 213 -18.01 10.54 -14.91
N ARG A 214 -19.19 10.98 -14.45
CA ARG A 214 -20.23 11.47 -15.35
C ARG A 214 -19.77 12.64 -16.20
N ALA A 215 -18.96 13.53 -15.62
CA ALA A 215 -18.44 14.68 -16.36
C ALA A 215 -17.43 14.27 -17.45
N LEU A 216 -16.66 13.21 -17.23
CA LEU A 216 -15.61 12.76 -18.14
C LEU A 216 -16.10 11.70 -19.15
N ILE A 217 -16.77 10.66 -18.69
CA ILE A 217 -17.17 9.52 -19.55
C ILE A 217 -18.69 9.35 -19.71
N GLY A 218 -19.52 10.13 -19.01
CA GLY A 218 -20.97 10.02 -19.06
C GLY A 218 -21.54 9.04 -18.04
N ASP A 219 -22.80 8.66 -18.20
CA ASP A 219 -23.44 7.68 -17.33
C ASP A 219 -22.87 6.28 -17.59
N LEU A 220 -22.42 5.63 -16.55
CA LEU A 220 -21.98 4.23 -16.58
C LEU A 220 -23.20 3.36 -16.99
N LYS A 221 -23.05 2.62 -18.07
CA LYS A 221 -24.07 1.69 -18.56
C LYS A 221 -24.11 0.43 -17.75
#